data_70f4f1e4b50ef9ed453e6edd2857ac7d
#
_entry.id   70f4f1e4b50ef9ed453e6edd2857ac7d
#
_cell.length_a   1.000
_cell.length_b   1.000
_cell.length_c   1.000
_cell.angle_alpha   90.00
_cell.angle_beta   90.00
_cell.angle_gamma   90.00
#
_symmetry.space_group_name_H-M   'P 1'
#
loop_
_entity.id
_entity.type
_entity.pdbx_description
1 polymer ?
#
loop_
_entity_poly.entity_id
_entity_poly.type
_entity_poly.pdbx_seq_one_letter_code
_entity_poly.pdbx_strand_id
1 'polypeptide(L)'
;HSLCHVRADKVLRITMLLHDIGKPVVRKTDENGRDHFKMHGIAGEKMAAQILRRLKFDNDTIRKVTCLIKWHDDRPEGMTKAVRRAVNRIGEDLFPYYLEVQQADMLAQSDYRRTEKQERLDKVKEAYETIINEHQCVSLKTLAVTGKDLIEAGYKPGREIGETLNRLLEVVLVDPQKNQKEILLGLLDEK
;
A
#
# COMPACT_ATOMS: atom_id res chain seq x y z
N HIS A 1 -0.43 -8.91 -21.97
CA HIS A 1 -0.46 -10.25 -21.38
C HIS A 1 -1.03 -10.20 -19.97
N SER A 2 -0.57 -9.32 -19.09
CA SER A 2 -1.05 -9.15 -17.70
C SER A 2 -2.55 -8.84 -17.57
N LEU A 3 -3.13 -8.13 -18.54
CA LEU A 3 -4.58 -7.85 -18.60
C LEU A 3 -5.47 -9.11 -18.62
N CYS A 4 -4.96 -10.24 -19.12
CA CYS A 4 -5.70 -11.50 -19.19
C CYS A 4 -5.80 -12.22 -17.84
N HIS A 5 -5.00 -11.80 -16.87
CA HIS A 5 -4.89 -12.45 -15.56
C HIS A 5 -5.66 -11.73 -14.45
N VAL A 6 -6.38 -10.66 -14.76
CA VAL A 6 -7.28 -9.98 -13.83
C VAL A 6 -8.73 -10.19 -14.20
N ARG A 7 -9.61 -10.19 -13.20
CA ARG A 7 -11.06 -10.23 -13.44
C ARG A 7 -11.54 -9.02 -14.27
N ALA A 8 -12.77 -9.09 -14.77
CA ALA A 8 -13.39 -8.03 -15.56
C ALA A 8 -13.79 -6.82 -14.70
N ASP A 9 -12.80 -6.13 -14.14
CA ASP A 9 -12.95 -4.94 -13.33
C ASP A 9 -12.25 -3.75 -14.00
N LYS A 10 -12.91 -2.60 -14.03
CA LYS A 10 -12.42 -1.37 -14.69
C LYS A 10 -11.09 -0.91 -14.09
N VAL A 11 -10.99 -0.87 -12.75
CA VAL A 11 -9.80 -0.38 -12.04
C VAL A 11 -8.61 -1.30 -12.29
N LEU A 12 -8.81 -2.62 -12.13
CA LEU A 12 -7.74 -3.61 -12.36
C LEU A 12 -7.23 -3.57 -13.79
N ARG A 13 -8.13 -3.56 -14.78
CA ARG A 13 -7.73 -3.55 -16.19
C ARG A 13 -6.97 -2.29 -16.58
N ILE A 14 -7.41 -1.13 -16.12
CA ILE A 14 -6.68 0.12 -16.37
C ILE A 14 -5.33 0.11 -15.64
N THR A 15 -5.29 -0.38 -14.41
CA THR A 15 -4.04 -0.54 -13.67
C THR A 15 -3.06 -1.41 -14.43
N MET A 16 -3.47 -2.61 -14.86
CA MET A 16 -2.60 -3.52 -15.60
C MET A 16 -2.18 -2.98 -16.98
N LEU A 17 -2.98 -2.13 -17.60
CA LEU A 17 -2.61 -1.45 -18.85
C LEU A 17 -1.49 -0.42 -18.63
N LEU A 18 -1.51 0.27 -17.49
CA LEU A 18 -0.66 1.44 -17.22
C LEU A 18 0.43 1.20 -16.17
N HIS A 19 0.49 0.02 -15.49
CA HIS A 19 1.37 -0.20 -14.33
C HIS A 19 2.85 0.09 -14.62
N ASP A 20 3.30 -0.22 -15.81
CA ASP A 20 4.68 -0.08 -16.27
C ASP A 20 4.98 1.19 -17.09
N ILE A 21 4.01 2.09 -17.24
CA ILE A 21 4.13 3.28 -18.09
C ILE A 21 5.28 4.21 -17.69
N GLY A 22 5.71 4.14 -16.43
CA GLY A 22 6.84 4.91 -15.89
C GLY A 22 8.21 4.38 -16.27
N LYS A 23 8.35 3.13 -16.74
CA LYS A 23 9.66 2.50 -17.02
C LYS A 23 10.53 3.28 -18.01
N PRO A 24 10.02 3.75 -19.15
CA PRO A 24 10.83 4.48 -20.13
C PRO A 24 11.46 5.76 -19.56
N VAL A 25 10.76 6.44 -18.64
CA VAL A 25 11.17 7.74 -18.07
C VAL A 25 12.29 7.58 -17.03
N VAL A 26 12.32 6.46 -16.30
CA VAL A 26 13.27 6.22 -15.21
C VAL A 26 14.37 5.22 -15.56
N ARG A 27 14.41 4.74 -16.81
CA ARG A 27 15.39 3.77 -17.28
C ARG A 27 16.81 4.28 -17.07
N LYS A 28 17.63 3.46 -16.43
CA LYS A 28 19.07 3.66 -16.27
C LYS A 28 19.77 2.37 -16.62
N THR A 29 20.75 2.41 -17.52
CA THR A 29 21.58 1.27 -17.88
C THR A 29 22.86 1.31 -17.05
N ASP A 30 23.22 0.21 -16.41
CA ASP A 30 24.47 0.09 -15.65
C ASP A 30 25.68 -0.20 -16.56
N GLU A 31 26.88 -0.28 -15.97
CA GLU A 31 28.14 -0.54 -16.67
C GLU A 31 28.18 -1.90 -17.39
N ASN A 32 27.33 -2.84 -16.98
CA ASN A 32 27.18 -4.17 -17.59
C ASN A 32 26.13 -4.21 -18.71
N GLY A 33 25.57 -3.06 -19.08
CA GLY A 33 24.50 -2.96 -20.09
C GLY A 33 23.12 -3.42 -19.59
N ARG A 34 22.93 -3.58 -18.27
CA ARG A 34 21.66 -4.00 -17.68
C ARG A 34 20.80 -2.79 -17.33
N ASP A 35 19.53 -2.84 -17.72
CA ASP A 35 18.55 -1.79 -17.43
C ASP A 35 17.94 -1.94 -16.03
N HIS A 36 17.80 -0.80 -15.36
CA HIS A 36 17.15 -0.66 -14.06
C HIS A 36 16.02 0.39 -14.15
N PHE A 37 14.91 0.12 -13.48
CA PHE A 37 13.68 0.93 -13.53
C PHE A 37 13.24 1.37 -12.13
N LYS A 38 14.17 1.73 -11.26
CA LYS A 38 13.86 2.15 -9.89
C LYS A 38 12.86 3.30 -9.88
N MET A 39 11.86 3.21 -8.99
CA MET A 39 10.80 4.21 -8.80
C MET A 39 9.86 4.41 -10.02
N HIS A 40 9.79 3.45 -10.94
CA HIS A 40 8.88 3.55 -12.09
C HIS A 40 7.40 3.62 -11.67
N GLY A 41 7.01 3.02 -10.55
CA GLY A 41 5.65 3.14 -10.00
C GLY A 41 5.28 4.58 -9.64
N ILE A 42 6.22 5.36 -9.06
CA ILE A 42 6.00 6.79 -8.72
C ILE A 42 5.92 7.65 -9.99
N ALA A 43 6.76 7.39 -10.98
CA ALA A 43 6.67 8.08 -12.27
C ALA A 43 5.35 7.70 -12.98
N GLY A 44 4.99 6.42 -12.97
CA GLY A 44 3.76 5.88 -13.55
C GLY A 44 2.50 6.46 -12.90
N GLU A 45 2.47 6.61 -11.56
CA GLU A 45 1.37 7.28 -10.83
C GLU A 45 1.05 8.65 -11.43
N LYS A 46 2.07 9.49 -11.61
CA LYS A 46 1.92 10.86 -12.15
C LYS A 46 1.43 10.84 -13.60
N MET A 47 2.03 9.99 -14.44
CA MET A 47 1.65 9.85 -15.85
C MET A 47 0.21 9.33 -15.98
N ALA A 48 -0.15 8.29 -15.26
CA ALA A 48 -1.50 7.72 -15.26
C ALA A 48 -2.54 8.74 -14.79
N ALA A 49 -2.25 9.53 -13.74
CA ALA A 49 -3.14 10.58 -13.27
C ALA A 49 -3.44 11.61 -14.37
N GLN A 50 -2.44 12.04 -15.13
CA GLN A 50 -2.62 12.98 -16.26
C GLN A 50 -3.46 12.38 -17.38
N ILE A 51 -3.17 11.13 -17.76
CA ILE A 51 -3.90 10.40 -18.81
C ILE A 51 -5.38 10.25 -18.43
N LEU A 52 -5.65 9.77 -17.21
CA LEU A 52 -7.01 9.49 -16.77
C LEU A 52 -7.85 10.76 -16.61
N ARG A 53 -7.25 11.87 -16.13
CA ARG A 53 -7.91 13.18 -16.10
C ARG A 53 -8.25 13.69 -17.50
N ARG A 54 -7.34 13.57 -18.46
CA ARG A 54 -7.58 13.94 -19.85
C ARG A 54 -8.71 13.11 -20.47
N LEU A 55 -8.80 11.83 -20.11
CA LEU A 55 -9.84 10.91 -20.54
C LEU A 55 -11.15 11.05 -19.74
N LYS A 56 -11.23 12.03 -18.82
CA LYS A 56 -12.42 12.33 -18.01
C LYS A 56 -12.90 11.18 -17.12
N PHE A 57 -11.99 10.36 -16.61
CA PHE A 57 -12.34 9.40 -15.57
C PHE A 57 -12.72 10.11 -14.27
N ASP A 58 -13.59 9.47 -13.48
CA ASP A 58 -13.97 9.96 -12.16
C ASP A 58 -12.80 9.91 -11.15
N ASN A 59 -12.87 10.77 -10.13
CA ASN A 59 -11.79 10.93 -9.16
C ASN A 59 -11.51 9.65 -8.35
N ASP A 60 -12.52 8.84 -8.05
CA ASP A 60 -12.33 7.59 -7.31
C ASP A 60 -11.57 6.56 -8.17
N THR A 61 -11.94 6.41 -9.45
CA THR A 61 -11.20 5.59 -10.39
C THR A 61 -9.75 6.07 -10.54
N ILE A 62 -9.52 7.38 -10.68
CA ILE A 62 -8.16 7.94 -10.76
C ILE A 62 -7.37 7.61 -9.49
N ARG A 63 -7.93 7.86 -8.30
CA ARG A 63 -7.30 7.55 -7.00
C ARG A 63 -6.89 6.08 -6.91
N LYS A 64 -7.82 5.18 -7.21
CA LYS A 64 -7.59 3.73 -7.10
C LYS A 64 -6.50 3.26 -8.06
N VAL A 65 -6.61 3.60 -9.32
CA VAL A 65 -5.65 3.20 -10.36
C VAL A 65 -4.25 3.75 -10.07
N THR A 66 -4.13 5.02 -9.73
CA THR A 66 -2.83 5.65 -9.47
C THR A 66 -2.17 5.10 -8.21
N CYS A 67 -2.94 4.82 -7.16
CA CYS A 67 -2.44 4.16 -5.96
C CYS A 67 -1.90 2.75 -6.27
N LEU A 68 -2.65 1.95 -7.02
CA LEU A 68 -2.21 0.61 -7.41
C LEU A 68 -0.97 0.65 -8.30
N ILE A 69 -0.88 1.59 -9.26
CA ILE A 69 0.31 1.78 -10.09
C ILE A 69 1.52 2.16 -9.24
N LYS A 70 1.35 3.07 -8.28
CA LYS A 70 2.43 3.49 -7.38
C LYS A 70 3.07 2.33 -6.64
N TRP A 71 2.24 1.41 -6.13
CA TRP A 71 2.66 0.35 -5.22
C TRP A 71 2.74 -1.04 -5.87
N HIS A 72 2.46 -1.18 -7.18
CA HIS A 72 2.42 -2.49 -7.83
C HIS A 72 3.73 -3.30 -7.71
N ASP A 73 4.88 -2.64 -7.60
CA ASP A 73 6.19 -3.27 -7.44
C ASP A 73 6.69 -3.30 -5.97
N ASP A 74 5.88 -2.78 -5.02
CA ASP A 74 6.16 -2.93 -3.59
C ASP A 74 5.83 -4.36 -3.16
N ARG A 75 6.82 -5.05 -2.61
CA ARG A 75 6.74 -6.48 -2.32
C ARG A 75 7.05 -6.71 -0.84
N PRO A 76 6.06 -6.50 0.06
CA PRO A 76 6.28 -6.72 1.48
C PRO A 76 6.72 -8.16 1.72
N GLU A 77 7.62 -8.33 2.68
CA GLU A 77 7.91 -9.65 3.22
C GLU A 77 6.63 -10.20 3.87
N GLY A 78 6.39 -11.52 3.82
CA GLY A 78 5.17 -12.15 4.32
C GLY A 78 5.01 -12.12 5.84
N MET A 79 5.75 -11.27 6.55
CA MET A 79 5.56 -11.01 7.98
C MET A 79 4.38 -10.07 8.21
N THR A 80 3.51 -10.40 9.15
CA THR A 80 2.28 -9.65 9.45
C THR A 80 2.54 -8.14 9.67
N LYS A 81 3.63 -7.78 10.34
CA LYS A 81 4.06 -6.38 10.52
C LYS A 81 4.31 -5.65 9.18
N ALA A 82 5.01 -6.29 8.25
CA ALA A 82 5.30 -5.71 6.94
C ALA A 82 4.01 -5.54 6.13
N VAL A 83 3.12 -6.52 6.23
CA VAL A 83 1.81 -6.51 5.55
C VAL A 83 0.89 -5.44 6.15
N ARG A 84 0.82 -5.26 7.50
CA ARG A 84 0.07 -4.15 8.12
C ARG A 84 0.51 -2.78 7.58
N ARG A 85 1.81 -2.55 7.48
CA ARG A 85 2.34 -1.30 6.89
C ARG A 85 1.98 -1.14 5.42
N ALA A 86 1.99 -2.22 4.65
CA ALA A 86 1.57 -2.18 3.26
C ALA A 86 0.06 -1.89 3.14
N VAL A 87 -0.79 -2.52 3.97
CA VAL A 87 -2.23 -2.23 4.03
C VAL A 87 -2.47 -0.76 4.42
N ASN A 88 -1.74 -0.22 5.40
CA ASN A 88 -1.83 1.19 5.78
C ASN A 88 -1.49 2.13 4.60
N ARG A 89 -0.43 1.86 3.85
CA ARG A 89 0.00 2.70 2.72
C ARG A 89 -0.92 2.63 1.51
N ILE A 90 -1.41 1.43 1.19
CA ILE A 90 -2.22 1.16 -0.02
C ILE A 90 -3.68 1.50 0.25
N GLY A 91 -4.15 1.26 1.46
CA GLY A 91 -5.54 1.36 1.90
C GLY A 91 -6.21 0.00 1.98
N GLU A 92 -7.04 -0.17 3.02
CA GLU A 92 -7.78 -1.41 3.28
C GLU A 92 -8.69 -1.79 2.10
N ASP A 93 -9.31 -0.78 1.47
CA ASP A 93 -10.20 -0.95 0.32
C ASP A 93 -9.48 -1.37 -0.96
N LEU A 94 -8.19 -1.06 -1.08
CA LEU A 94 -7.40 -1.35 -2.27
C LEU A 94 -6.47 -2.55 -2.12
N PHE A 95 -6.20 -3.01 -0.91
CA PHE A 95 -5.26 -4.10 -0.71
C PHE A 95 -5.64 -5.41 -1.40
N PRO A 96 -6.93 -5.82 -1.46
CA PRO A 96 -7.35 -6.95 -2.29
C PRO A 96 -7.04 -6.77 -3.78
N TYR A 97 -7.26 -5.56 -4.32
CA TYR A 97 -6.90 -5.23 -5.70
C TYR A 97 -5.38 -5.29 -5.94
N TYR A 98 -4.59 -4.81 -4.99
CA TYR A 98 -3.14 -4.90 -5.03
C TYR A 98 -2.66 -6.36 -5.11
N LEU A 99 -3.25 -7.28 -4.34
CA LEU A 99 -2.92 -8.72 -4.40
C LEU A 99 -3.22 -9.31 -5.79
N GLU A 100 -4.35 -8.92 -6.42
CA GLU A 100 -4.67 -9.33 -7.78
C GLU A 100 -3.68 -8.77 -8.81
N VAL A 101 -3.28 -7.51 -8.67
CA VAL A 101 -2.25 -6.86 -9.52
C VAL A 101 -0.92 -7.59 -9.40
N GLN A 102 -0.47 -7.91 -8.19
CA GLN A 102 0.76 -8.69 -7.94
C GLN A 102 0.72 -10.07 -8.59
N GLN A 103 -0.41 -10.78 -8.45
CA GLN A 103 -0.61 -12.09 -9.06
C GLN A 103 -0.57 -11.99 -10.59
N ALA A 104 -1.28 -11.03 -11.17
CA ALA A 104 -1.36 -10.84 -12.62
C ALA A 104 -0.03 -10.43 -13.24
N ASP A 105 0.72 -9.55 -12.58
CA ASP A 105 2.06 -9.15 -13.03
C ASP A 105 3.02 -10.34 -13.00
N MET A 106 3.01 -11.12 -11.92
CA MET A 106 3.83 -12.32 -11.79
C MET A 106 3.53 -13.36 -12.89
N LEU A 107 2.25 -13.61 -13.18
CA LEU A 107 1.83 -14.56 -14.22
C LEU A 107 2.17 -14.09 -15.64
N ALA A 108 2.28 -12.78 -15.85
CA ALA A 108 2.65 -12.21 -17.13
C ALA A 108 4.17 -12.20 -17.40
N GLN A 109 4.97 -12.37 -16.37
CA GLN A 109 6.43 -12.47 -16.46
C GLN A 109 6.87 -13.87 -16.88
N SER A 110 8.19 -14.03 -17.16
CA SER A 110 8.80 -15.34 -17.40
C SER A 110 8.68 -16.26 -16.18
N ASP A 111 8.82 -17.57 -16.41
CA ASP A 111 8.77 -18.57 -15.33
C ASP A 111 9.95 -18.49 -14.34
N TYR A 112 10.91 -17.61 -14.60
CA TYR A 112 12.07 -17.43 -13.73
C TYR A 112 11.66 -17.10 -12.30
N ARG A 113 12.02 -17.98 -11.37
CA ARG A 113 11.71 -17.91 -9.94
C ARG A 113 10.19 -17.77 -9.65
N ARG A 114 9.33 -18.32 -10.50
CA ARG A 114 7.86 -18.20 -10.35
C ARG A 114 7.39 -18.83 -9.04
N THR A 115 7.89 -20.01 -8.68
CA THR A 115 7.52 -20.69 -7.43
C THR A 115 7.84 -19.85 -6.21
N GLU A 116 9.04 -19.28 -6.12
CA GLU A 116 9.44 -18.42 -5.00
C GLU A 116 8.59 -17.12 -4.91
N LYS A 117 8.25 -16.56 -6.07
CA LYS A 117 7.37 -15.38 -6.14
C LYS A 117 5.96 -15.72 -5.67
N GLN A 118 5.43 -16.89 -6.05
CA GLN A 118 4.12 -17.38 -5.64
C GLN A 118 4.09 -17.61 -4.12
N GLU A 119 5.04 -18.38 -3.59
CA GLU A 119 5.14 -18.65 -2.15
C GLU A 119 5.20 -17.35 -1.31
N ARG A 120 5.93 -16.34 -1.78
CA ARG A 120 5.95 -15.04 -1.11
C ARG A 120 4.59 -14.36 -1.15
N LEU A 121 3.91 -14.36 -2.30
CA LEU A 121 2.59 -13.76 -2.42
C LEU A 121 1.57 -14.48 -1.55
N ASP A 122 1.65 -15.81 -1.45
CA ASP A 122 0.77 -16.60 -0.60
C ASP A 122 0.97 -16.27 0.89
N LYS A 123 2.21 -16.12 1.35
CA LYS A 123 2.50 -15.63 2.71
C LYS A 123 1.94 -14.23 2.98
N VAL A 124 1.96 -13.33 1.98
CA VAL A 124 1.35 -12.00 2.11
C VAL A 124 -0.17 -12.11 2.22
N LYS A 125 -0.81 -13.01 1.46
CA LYS A 125 -2.26 -13.28 1.55
C LYS A 125 -2.64 -13.84 2.92
N GLU A 126 -1.92 -14.85 3.41
CA GLU A 126 -2.14 -15.43 4.74
C GLU A 126 -1.99 -14.39 5.86
N ALA A 127 -0.96 -13.55 5.79
CA ALA A 127 -0.77 -12.47 6.76
C ALA A 127 -1.88 -11.42 6.67
N TYR A 128 -2.36 -11.10 5.47
CA TYR A 128 -3.50 -10.20 5.29
C TYR A 128 -4.80 -10.79 5.85
N GLU A 129 -5.09 -12.06 5.60
CA GLU A 129 -6.23 -12.78 6.18
C GLU A 129 -6.20 -12.75 7.70
N THR A 130 -5.03 -12.97 8.30
CA THR A 130 -4.83 -12.84 9.76
C THR A 130 -5.19 -11.44 10.25
N ILE A 131 -4.69 -10.39 9.57
CA ILE A 131 -4.97 -8.99 9.93
C ILE A 131 -6.48 -8.70 9.91
N ILE A 132 -7.18 -9.18 8.88
CA ILE A 132 -8.62 -8.96 8.74
C ILE A 132 -9.42 -9.76 9.78
N ASN A 133 -9.12 -11.04 9.95
CA ASN A 133 -9.83 -11.93 10.88
C ASN A 133 -9.66 -11.49 12.34
N GLU A 134 -8.50 -11.00 12.69
CA GLU A 134 -8.21 -10.49 14.03
C GLU A 134 -8.58 -9.00 14.21
N HIS A 135 -9.18 -8.35 13.21
CA HIS A 135 -9.54 -6.93 13.22
C HIS A 135 -8.38 -6.02 13.67
N GLN A 136 -7.15 -6.35 13.23
CA GLN A 136 -5.98 -5.58 13.61
C GLN A 136 -6.05 -4.14 13.06
N CYS A 137 -5.62 -3.18 13.86
CA CYS A 137 -5.57 -1.78 13.44
C CYS A 137 -4.50 -1.57 12.35
N VAL A 138 -4.92 -1.01 11.22
CA VAL A 138 -4.06 -0.67 10.09
C VAL A 138 -4.21 0.78 9.61
N SER A 139 -5.10 1.56 10.26
CA SER A 139 -5.35 2.94 9.86
C SER A 139 -5.75 3.81 11.05
N LEU A 140 -5.68 5.13 10.90
CA LEU A 140 -6.15 6.08 11.92
C LEU A 140 -7.63 5.92 12.26
N LYS A 141 -8.44 5.30 11.38
CA LYS A 141 -9.88 5.07 11.61
C LYS A 141 -10.13 4.03 12.71
N THR A 142 -9.22 3.06 12.83
CA THR A 142 -9.34 1.94 13.78
C THR A 142 -8.36 2.08 14.96
N LEU A 143 -7.62 3.20 15.04
CA LEU A 143 -6.77 3.51 16.18
C LEU A 143 -7.62 3.78 17.42
N ALA A 144 -7.24 3.22 18.57
CA ALA A 144 -7.98 3.34 19.82
C ALA A 144 -7.95 4.76 20.45
N VAL A 145 -7.04 5.63 19.95
CA VAL A 145 -6.93 7.04 20.35
C VAL A 145 -7.31 7.95 19.20
N THR A 146 -8.14 8.95 19.46
CA THR A 146 -8.59 9.95 18.50
C THR A 146 -8.00 11.32 18.79
N GLY A 147 -8.15 12.27 17.85
CA GLY A 147 -7.73 13.66 18.09
C GLY A 147 -8.43 14.31 19.29
N LYS A 148 -9.67 13.90 19.60
CA LYS A 148 -10.40 14.37 20.79
C LYS A 148 -9.73 13.92 22.08
N ASP A 149 -9.30 12.66 22.14
CA ASP A 149 -8.59 12.12 23.30
C ASP A 149 -7.27 12.87 23.56
N LEU A 150 -6.55 13.24 22.49
CA LEU A 150 -5.32 14.05 22.62
C LEU A 150 -5.61 15.46 23.11
N ILE A 151 -6.70 16.09 22.70
CA ILE A 151 -7.12 17.43 23.21
C ILE A 151 -7.46 17.32 24.70
N GLU A 152 -8.18 16.30 25.12
CA GLU A 152 -8.49 16.02 26.53
C GLU A 152 -7.21 15.77 27.36
N ALA A 153 -6.16 15.20 26.73
CA ALA A 153 -4.84 15.02 27.33
C ALA A 153 -3.95 16.30 27.25
N GLY A 154 -4.48 17.44 26.84
CA GLY A 154 -3.81 18.74 26.89
C GLY A 154 -3.08 19.14 25.59
N TYR A 155 -3.20 18.40 24.49
CA TYR A 155 -2.67 18.80 23.20
C TYR A 155 -3.46 19.92 22.57
N LYS A 156 -2.79 20.89 21.97
CA LYS A 156 -3.47 21.98 21.25
C LYS A 156 -3.99 21.50 19.88
N PRO A 157 -5.19 21.91 19.46
CA PRO A 157 -5.68 21.63 18.12
C PRO A 157 -4.70 22.14 17.05
N GLY A 158 -4.37 21.27 16.09
CA GLY A 158 -3.46 21.63 15.00
C GLY A 158 -2.66 20.44 14.46
N ARG A 159 -1.56 20.77 13.80
CA ARG A 159 -0.70 19.79 13.12
C ARG A 159 -0.11 18.74 14.08
N GLU A 160 0.20 19.13 15.30
CA GLU A 160 0.79 18.26 16.33
C GLU A 160 -0.11 17.05 16.63
N ILE A 161 -1.45 17.20 16.63
CA ILE A 161 -2.39 16.10 16.83
C ILE A 161 -2.23 15.04 15.73
N GLY A 162 -2.17 15.49 14.47
CA GLY A 162 -2.00 14.57 13.32
C GLY A 162 -0.66 13.82 13.37
N GLU A 163 0.40 14.51 13.72
CA GLU A 163 1.75 13.92 13.86
C GLU A 163 1.79 12.91 15.02
N THR A 164 1.17 13.22 16.16
CA THR A 164 1.07 12.32 17.30
C THR A 164 0.24 11.08 16.98
N LEU A 165 -0.93 11.22 16.35
CA LEU A 165 -1.74 10.08 15.93
C LEU A 165 -0.98 9.17 14.96
N ASN A 166 -0.24 9.72 14.01
CA ASN A 166 0.58 8.92 13.09
C ASN A 166 1.71 8.20 13.82
N ARG A 167 2.34 8.83 14.83
CA ARG A 167 3.35 8.18 15.67
C ARG A 167 2.77 7.02 16.46
N LEU A 168 1.59 7.19 17.07
CA LEU A 168 0.88 6.12 17.79
C LEU A 168 0.48 4.98 16.84
N LEU A 169 -0.01 5.31 15.65
CA LEU A 169 -0.33 4.32 14.62
C LEU A 169 0.92 3.48 14.25
N GLU A 170 2.09 4.10 14.06
CA GLU A 170 3.32 3.35 13.78
C GLU A 170 3.66 2.35 14.90
N VAL A 171 3.41 2.67 16.17
CA VAL A 171 3.57 1.73 17.29
C VAL A 171 2.62 0.55 17.12
N VAL A 172 1.35 0.80 16.79
CA VAL A 172 0.32 -0.23 16.61
C VAL A 172 0.59 -1.09 15.38
N LEU A 173 1.09 -0.50 14.28
CA LEU A 173 1.48 -1.26 13.09
C LEU A 173 2.63 -2.24 13.36
N VAL A 174 3.47 -1.95 14.35
CA VAL A 174 4.51 -2.88 14.84
C VAL A 174 3.91 -3.95 15.75
N ASP A 175 3.10 -3.54 16.71
CA ASP A 175 2.51 -4.40 17.74
C ASP A 175 1.02 -4.06 17.93
N PRO A 176 0.09 -4.84 17.29
CA PRO A 176 -1.33 -4.56 17.34
C PRO A 176 -1.95 -4.69 18.73
N GLN A 177 -1.31 -5.40 19.66
CA GLN A 177 -1.78 -5.55 21.04
C GLN A 177 -1.73 -4.21 21.80
N LYS A 178 -0.93 -3.26 21.32
CA LYS A 178 -0.83 -1.91 21.89
C LYS A 178 -1.97 -0.98 21.47
N ASN A 179 -2.91 -1.42 20.63
CA ASN A 179 -4.06 -0.62 20.24
C ASN A 179 -5.12 -0.59 21.35
N GLN A 180 -4.73 -0.06 22.51
CA GLN A 180 -5.56 0.16 23.68
C GLN A 180 -5.37 1.60 24.15
N LYS A 181 -6.46 2.29 24.47
CA LYS A 181 -6.45 3.73 24.77
C LYS A 181 -5.49 4.08 25.90
N GLU A 182 -5.53 3.32 26.97
CA GLU A 182 -4.69 3.51 28.17
C GLU A 182 -3.20 3.34 27.86
N ILE A 183 -2.86 2.30 27.06
CA ILE A 183 -1.48 2.05 26.64
C ILE A 183 -0.97 3.18 25.75
N LEU A 184 -1.78 3.60 24.76
CA LEU A 184 -1.37 4.62 23.81
C LEU A 184 -1.24 6.00 24.47
N LEU A 185 -2.13 6.34 25.40
CA LEU A 185 -2.02 7.60 26.16
C LEU A 185 -0.82 7.58 27.10
N GLY A 186 -0.53 6.45 27.77
CA GLY A 186 0.65 6.30 28.62
C GLY A 186 1.98 6.52 27.86
N LEU A 187 2.06 6.20 26.58
CA LEU A 187 3.23 6.48 25.75
C LEU A 187 3.47 7.99 25.47
N LEU A 188 2.51 8.84 25.80
CA LEU A 188 2.62 10.30 25.65
C LEU A 188 3.27 10.97 26.85
N ASP A 189 3.18 10.34 28.03
CA ASP A 189 3.70 10.87 29.32
C ASP A 189 5.21 10.57 29.50
N GLU A 190 5.81 9.76 28.63
CA GLU A 190 7.25 9.40 28.66
C GLU A 190 8.15 10.41 27.94
N LYS A 191 7.80 11.71 27.95
CA LYS A 191 8.63 12.79 27.38
C LYS A 191 9.45 13.50 28.41
#